data_666dbea727fbbe5219215aa2ba5d16ef
#
_entry.id   666dbea727fbbe5219215aa2ba5d16ef
#
_cell.length_a   1.000
_cell.length_b   1.000
_cell.length_c   1.000
_cell.angle_alpha   90.00
_cell.angle_beta   90.00
_cell.angle_gamma   90.00
#
_symmetry.space_group_name_H-M   'P 1'
#
loop_
_entity.id
_entity.type
_entity.pdbx_description
1 polymer ?
#
loop_
_entity_poly.entity_id
_entity_poly.type
_entity_poly.pdbx_seq_one_letter_code
_entity_poly.pdbx_strand_id
1 'polypeptide(L)'
;CIAGGGLLAALAAVLQFVGSAIRFGPFSVSLVLIPIVLGAALYGWGMGCWLGLVFGAVVLLSGDAGLFLAADPGGAIVTVPSKGIACGAAAGLCCRWLHPRYPRLSILLSALAAPLTNTGVFLLGCPCTLVFTGGLSRFVAPLCRREAVYDEDLLLRGLWKLCTANCPTADAP
;
A
#
# COMPACT_ATOMS: atom_id res chain seq x y z
N CYS A 1 -24.07 10.67 9.62
CA CYS A 1 -23.13 9.61 9.21
C CYS A 1 -22.83 9.62 7.70
N ILE A 2 -23.85 9.74 6.83
CA ILE A 2 -23.67 9.67 5.36
C ILE A 2 -22.82 10.84 4.84
N ALA A 3 -23.13 12.07 5.27
CA ALA A 3 -22.39 13.27 4.84
C ALA A 3 -20.89 13.24 5.26
N GLY A 4 -20.61 12.80 6.50
CA GLY A 4 -19.23 12.66 6.97
C GLY A 4 -18.47 11.56 6.24
N GLY A 5 -19.12 10.44 5.94
CA GLY A 5 -18.55 9.36 5.13
C GLY A 5 -18.24 9.80 3.71
N GLY A 6 -19.12 10.58 3.07
CA GLY A 6 -18.91 11.14 1.76
C GLY A 6 -17.74 12.14 1.72
N LEU A 7 -17.63 12.98 2.75
CA LEU A 7 -16.50 13.93 2.88
C LEU A 7 -15.16 13.20 3.02
N LEU A 8 -15.10 12.17 3.87
CA LEU A 8 -13.89 11.36 4.04
C LEU A 8 -13.54 10.58 2.78
N ALA A 9 -14.53 10.08 2.04
CA ALA A 9 -14.31 9.41 0.76
C ALA A 9 -13.73 10.36 -0.29
N ALA A 10 -14.28 11.58 -0.38
CA ALA A 10 -13.75 12.62 -1.26
C ALA A 10 -12.32 13.01 -0.88
N LEU A 11 -12.05 13.19 0.42
CA LEU A 11 -10.72 13.48 0.93
C LEU A 11 -9.74 12.34 0.60
N ALA A 12 -10.16 11.08 0.77
CA ALA A 12 -9.36 9.92 0.43
C ALA A 12 -9.02 9.89 -1.06
N ALA A 13 -9.99 10.19 -1.95
CA ALA A 13 -9.77 10.25 -3.39
C ALA A 13 -8.77 11.36 -3.75
N VAL A 14 -8.94 12.56 -3.22
CA VAL A 14 -8.01 13.69 -3.48
C VAL A 14 -6.62 13.37 -2.99
N LEU A 15 -6.47 12.83 -1.78
CA LEU A 15 -5.17 12.46 -1.21
C LEU A 15 -4.49 11.34 -2.03
N GLN A 16 -5.26 10.44 -2.62
CA GLN A 16 -4.70 9.43 -3.51
C GLN A 16 -4.15 10.05 -4.79
N PHE A 17 -4.89 10.95 -5.44
CA PHE A 17 -4.39 11.64 -6.64
C PHE A 17 -3.17 12.51 -6.34
N VAL A 18 -3.16 13.23 -5.22
CA VAL A 18 -2.00 14.01 -4.78
C VAL A 18 -0.81 13.10 -4.45
N GLY A 19 -1.06 11.99 -3.74
CA GLY A 19 -0.03 11.02 -3.39
C GLY A 19 0.56 10.31 -4.62
N SER A 20 -0.25 10.04 -5.65
CA SER A 20 0.21 9.46 -6.91
C SER A 20 1.02 10.45 -7.75
N ALA A 21 0.79 11.74 -7.59
CA ALA A 21 1.59 12.79 -8.24
C ALA A 21 2.97 12.96 -7.59
N ILE A 22 3.09 12.69 -6.28
CA ILE A 22 4.35 12.76 -5.53
C ILE A 22 4.97 11.36 -5.49
N ARG A 23 5.69 10.98 -6.55
CA ARG A 23 6.38 9.68 -6.62
C ARG A 23 7.83 9.84 -6.19
N PHE A 24 8.21 9.14 -5.14
CA PHE A 24 9.61 8.92 -4.79
C PHE A 24 10.04 7.53 -5.30
N GLY A 25 10.35 7.45 -6.61
CA GLY A 25 10.68 6.17 -7.24
C GLY A 25 9.46 5.22 -7.34
N PRO A 26 9.61 3.93 -7.02
CA PRO A 26 8.52 2.95 -7.07
C PRO A 26 7.53 3.04 -5.89
N PHE A 27 7.78 3.93 -4.92
CA PHE A 27 6.95 4.09 -3.73
C PHE A 27 6.11 5.35 -3.80
N SER A 28 4.80 5.20 -3.67
CA SER A 28 3.88 6.30 -3.41
C SER A 28 3.58 6.40 -1.91
N VAL A 29 3.58 7.61 -1.39
CA VAL A 29 3.24 7.83 0.03
C VAL A 29 1.73 7.70 0.19
N SER A 30 1.28 6.65 0.84
CA SER A 30 -0.15 6.38 1.05
C SER A 30 -0.74 7.25 2.17
N LEU A 31 -0.85 8.55 1.93
CA LEU A 31 -1.52 9.50 2.84
C LEU A 31 -3.01 9.17 3.04
N VAL A 32 -3.58 8.39 2.15
CA VAL A 32 -4.98 7.95 2.17
C VAL A 32 -5.32 7.06 3.36
N LEU A 33 -4.32 6.43 3.98
CA LEU A 33 -4.56 5.62 5.18
C LEU A 33 -5.06 6.46 6.36
N ILE A 34 -4.73 7.76 6.41
CA ILE A 34 -5.20 8.68 7.47
C ILE A 34 -6.73 8.80 7.49
N PRO A 35 -7.41 9.21 6.40
CA PRO A 35 -8.87 9.29 6.39
C PRO A 35 -9.55 7.93 6.56
N ILE A 36 -8.94 6.83 6.13
CA ILE A 36 -9.49 5.47 6.34
C ILE A 36 -9.50 5.13 7.84
N VAL A 37 -8.38 5.33 8.54
CA VAL A 37 -8.27 5.08 9.98
C VAL A 37 -9.19 6.01 10.78
N LEU A 38 -9.25 7.29 10.43
CA LEU A 38 -10.17 8.26 11.05
C LEU A 38 -11.63 7.86 10.82
N GLY A 39 -12.00 7.48 9.62
CA GLY A 39 -13.35 7.02 9.31
C GLY A 39 -13.73 5.76 10.07
N ALA A 40 -12.81 4.81 10.17
CA ALA A 40 -12.98 3.59 10.96
C ALA A 40 -13.11 3.88 12.47
N ALA A 41 -12.34 4.84 12.99
CA ALA A 41 -12.38 5.23 14.40
C ALA A 41 -13.67 5.98 14.77
N LEU A 42 -14.15 6.87 13.90
CA LEU A 42 -15.30 7.75 14.18
C LEU A 42 -16.64 7.07 13.88
N TYR A 43 -16.72 6.29 12.80
CA TYR A 43 -17.99 5.73 12.29
C TYR A 43 -18.05 4.19 12.37
N GLY A 44 -16.98 3.57 12.82
CA GLY A 44 -16.88 2.12 13.01
C GLY A 44 -16.32 1.36 11.80
N TRP A 45 -16.16 0.06 11.99
CA TRP A 45 -15.48 -0.83 11.04
C TRP A 45 -16.12 -0.89 9.64
N GLY A 46 -17.46 -0.78 9.57
CA GLY A 46 -18.19 -0.79 8.28
C GLY A 46 -17.83 0.42 7.41
N MET A 47 -17.68 1.60 8.02
CA MET A 47 -17.24 2.80 7.31
C MET A 47 -15.77 2.68 6.88
N GLY A 48 -14.92 2.05 7.71
CA GLY A 48 -13.55 1.74 7.34
C GLY A 48 -13.47 0.86 6.08
N CYS A 49 -14.28 -0.21 6.01
CA CYS A 49 -14.38 -1.07 4.83
C CYS A 49 -14.83 -0.30 3.58
N TRP A 50 -15.83 0.57 3.72
CA TRP A 50 -16.33 1.40 2.63
C TRP A 50 -15.27 2.35 2.09
N LEU A 51 -14.57 3.06 2.98
CA LEU A 51 -13.47 3.96 2.60
C LEU A 51 -12.30 3.19 1.98
N GLY A 52 -12.02 1.98 2.48
CA GLY A 52 -11.03 1.09 1.89
C GLY A 52 -11.39 0.62 0.48
N LEU A 53 -12.68 0.36 0.22
CA LEU A 53 -13.18 0.02 -1.12
C LEU A 53 -13.02 1.21 -2.07
N VAL A 54 -13.43 2.42 -1.63
CA VAL A 54 -13.26 3.66 -2.41
C VAL A 54 -11.79 3.88 -2.73
N PHE A 55 -10.89 3.71 -1.75
CA PHE A 55 -9.45 3.78 -1.95
C PHE A 55 -8.97 2.80 -3.04
N GLY A 56 -9.37 1.53 -2.95
CA GLY A 56 -9.02 0.52 -3.95
C GLY A 56 -9.49 0.88 -5.36
N ALA A 57 -10.72 1.39 -5.49
CA ALA A 57 -11.27 1.85 -6.77
C ALA A 57 -10.46 3.04 -7.33
N VAL A 58 -10.13 4.01 -6.48
CA VAL A 58 -9.34 5.19 -6.91
C VAL A 58 -7.93 4.79 -7.33
N VAL A 59 -7.28 3.83 -6.64
CA VAL A 59 -5.95 3.31 -7.01
C VAL A 59 -5.97 2.67 -8.41
N LEU A 60 -7.04 1.93 -8.75
CA LEU A 60 -7.19 1.36 -10.09
C LEU A 60 -7.38 2.45 -11.15
N LEU A 61 -8.12 3.52 -10.83
CA LEU A 61 -8.38 4.64 -11.75
C LEU A 61 -7.18 5.58 -11.89
N SER A 62 -6.39 5.78 -10.84
CA SER A 62 -5.22 6.67 -10.84
C SER A 62 -4.02 6.11 -11.61
N GLY A 63 -4.09 4.84 -12.03
CA GLY A 63 -3.00 4.19 -12.75
C GLY A 63 -1.82 3.75 -11.88
N ASP A 64 -1.90 3.92 -10.55
CA ASP A 64 -0.86 3.43 -9.62
C ASP A 64 -0.71 1.90 -9.65
N ALA A 65 -1.80 1.20 -10.02
CA ALA A 65 -1.79 -0.24 -10.23
C ALA A 65 -1.32 -0.65 -11.64
N GLY A 66 -0.91 0.29 -12.50
CA GLY A 66 -0.61 0.02 -13.92
C GLY A 66 0.44 -1.07 -14.14
N LEU A 67 1.52 -1.09 -13.35
CA LEU A 67 2.55 -2.14 -13.41
C LEU A 67 2.00 -3.51 -13.04
N PHE A 68 1.08 -3.59 -12.08
CA PHE A 68 0.46 -4.84 -11.63
C PHE A 68 -0.62 -5.30 -12.61
N LEU A 69 -1.37 -4.36 -13.20
CA LEU A 69 -2.32 -4.66 -14.27
C LEU A 69 -1.62 -5.20 -15.52
N ALA A 70 -0.40 -4.73 -15.81
CA ALA A 70 0.38 -5.22 -16.96
C ALA A 70 0.92 -6.65 -16.74
N ALA A 71 1.21 -7.02 -15.47
CA ALA A 71 1.71 -8.34 -15.11
C ALA A 71 0.59 -9.39 -15.01
N ASP A 72 -0.47 -9.06 -14.28
CA ASP A 72 -1.65 -9.91 -14.09
C ASP A 72 -2.89 -9.04 -13.86
N PRO A 73 -3.67 -8.75 -14.93
CA PRO A 73 -4.83 -7.89 -14.83
C PRO A 73 -5.94 -8.48 -13.94
N GLY A 74 -6.12 -9.81 -13.97
CA GLY A 74 -7.15 -10.49 -13.17
C GLY A 74 -6.86 -10.43 -11.68
N GLY A 75 -5.65 -10.79 -11.29
CA GLY A 75 -5.20 -10.73 -9.90
C GLY A 75 -5.18 -9.30 -9.35
N ALA A 76 -4.73 -8.32 -10.12
CA ALA A 76 -4.66 -6.94 -9.69
C ALA A 76 -6.04 -6.32 -9.38
N ILE A 77 -7.04 -6.55 -10.27
CA ILE A 77 -8.40 -6.03 -10.11
C ILE A 77 -9.08 -6.56 -8.83
N VAL A 78 -8.78 -7.80 -8.44
CA VAL A 78 -9.34 -8.39 -7.22
C VAL A 78 -8.51 -7.99 -5.99
N THR A 79 -7.20 -8.02 -6.08
CA THR A 79 -6.30 -7.80 -4.95
C THR A 79 -6.30 -6.34 -4.47
N VAL A 80 -6.37 -5.36 -5.40
CA VAL A 80 -6.28 -3.94 -5.03
C VAL A 80 -7.50 -3.47 -4.21
N PRO A 81 -8.76 -3.76 -4.57
CA PRO A 81 -9.88 -3.44 -3.69
C PRO A 81 -9.89 -4.27 -2.40
N SER A 82 -9.53 -5.56 -2.49
CA SER A 82 -9.52 -6.46 -1.32
C SER A 82 -8.54 -5.97 -0.25
N LYS A 83 -7.34 -5.51 -0.61
CA LYS A 83 -6.37 -4.95 0.34
C LYS A 83 -6.89 -3.69 1.03
N GLY A 84 -7.62 -2.83 0.28
CA GLY A 84 -8.24 -1.62 0.82
C GLY A 84 -9.32 -1.96 1.85
N ILE A 85 -10.24 -2.88 1.50
CA ILE A 85 -11.30 -3.35 2.40
C ILE A 85 -10.69 -3.99 3.66
N ALA A 86 -9.71 -4.87 3.51
CA ALA A 86 -9.04 -5.53 4.62
C ALA A 86 -8.32 -4.53 5.54
N CYS A 87 -7.66 -3.53 4.97
CA CYS A 87 -7.02 -2.44 5.70
C CYS A 87 -8.04 -1.66 6.56
N GLY A 88 -9.16 -1.25 5.96
CA GLY A 88 -10.24 -0.54 6.66
C GLY A 88 -10.91 -1.40 7.74
N ALA A 89 -11.11 -2.69 7.47
CA ALA A 89 -11.63 -3.65 8.44
C ALA A 89 -10.69 -3.84 9.63
N ALA A 90 -9.39 -4.04 9.37
CA ALA A 90 -8.38 -4.22 10.41
C ALA A 90 -8.28 -2.98 11.31
N ALA A 91 -8.22 -1.79 10.73
CA ALA A 91 -8.23 -0.54 11.49
C ALA A 91 -9.48 -0.40 12.37
N GLY A 92 -10.65 -0.68 11.81
CA GLY A 92 -11.93 -0.59 12.53
C GLY A 92 -12.08 -1.63 13.64
N LEU A 93 -11.62 -2.86 13.42
CA LEU A 93 -11.61 -3.91 14.44
C LEU A 93 -10.65 -3.59 15.57
N CYS A 94 -9.44 -3.11 15.26
CA CYS A 94 -8.49 -2.66 16.27
C CYS A 94 -9.08 -1.54 17.14
N CYS A 95 -9.72 -0.54 16.50
CA CYS A 95 -10.43 0.50 17.25
C CYS A 95 -11.52 -0.07 18.14
N ARG A 96 -12.38 -0.94 17.61
CA ARG A 96 -13.51 -1.51 18.37
C ARG A 96 -13.08 -2.32 19.59
N TRP A 97 -11.99 -3.08 19.49
CA TRP A 97 -11.53 -3.96 20.57
C TRP A 97 -10.74 -3.23 21.64
N LEU A 98 -9.91 -2.25 21.24
CA LEU A 98 -9.01 -1.56 22.17
C LEU A 98 -9.57 -0.25 22.71
N HIS A 99 -10.46 0.42 21.98
CA HIS A 99 -11.00 1.71 22.39
C HIS A 99 -11.64 1.71 23.79
N PRO A 100 -12.39 0.66 24.22
CA PRO A 100 -12.99 0.66 25.56
C PRO A 100 -11.97 0.66 26.71
N ARG A 101 -10.77 0.16 26.44
CA ARG A 101 -9.75 -0.05 27.49
C ARG A 101 -8.61 0.97 27.40
N TYR A 102 -8.19 1.33 26.20
CA TYR A 102 -7.06 2.23 25.96
C TYR A 102 -7.28 3.09 24.70
N PRO A 103 -7.99 4.23 24.80
CA PRO A 103 -8.40 4.99 23.62
C PRO A 103 -7.22 5.54 22.79
N ARG A 104 -6.15 5.99 23.45
CA ARG A 104 -4.95 6.51 22.75
C ARG A 104 -4.15 5.40 22.05
N LEU A 105 -4.03 4.25 22.72
CA LEU A 105 -3.33 3.08 22.13
C LEU A 105 -4.11 2.50 20.96
N SER A 106 -5.44 2.55 21.01
CA SER A 106 -6.28 2.01 19.94
C SER A 106 -6.07 2.75 18.61
N ILE A 107 -5.92 4.06 18.64
CA ILE A 107 -5.64 4.88 17.46
C ILE A 107 -4.24 4.57 16.90
N LEU A 108 -3.22 4.49 17.77
CA LEU A 108 -1.86 4.15 17.35
C LEU A 108 -1.78 2.75 16.72
N LEU A 109 -2.41 1.76 17.35
CA LEU A 109 -2.42 0.38 16.84
C LEU A 109 -3.23 0.26 15.54
N SER A 110 -4.34 1.00 15.40
CA SER A 110 -5.08 1.06 14.14
C SER A 110 -4.26 1.71 13.03
N ALA A 111 -3.51 2.76 13.34
CA ALA A 111 -2.62 3.42 12.38
C ALA A 111 -1.46 2.54 11.93
N LEU A 112 -1.00 1.61 12.78
CA LEU A 112 0.01 0.60 12.42
C LEU A 112 -0.62 -0.62 11.72
N ALA A 113 -1.78 -1.07 12.16
CA ALA A 113 -2.45 -2.23 11.58
C ALA A 113 -2.89 -1.98 10.13
N ALA A 114 -3.31 -0.76 9.81
CA ALA A 114 -3.75 -0.39 8.48
C ALA A 114 -2.67 -0.61 7.39
N PRO A 115 -1.45 -0.04 7.48
CA PRO A 115 -0.42 -0.25 6.47
C PRO A 115 0.12 -1.69 6.47
N LEU A 116 0.21 -2.34 7.64
CA LEU A 116 0.64 -3.74 7.73
C LEU A 116 -0.34 -4.66 7.01
N THR A 117 -1.64 -4.48 7.22
CA THR A 117 -2.67 -5.27 6.55
C THR A 117 -2.71 -4.96 5.05
N ASN A 118 -2.61 -3.68 4.66
CA ASN A 118 -2.57 -3.27 3.26
C ASN A 118 -1.42 -3.95 2.51
N THR A 119 -0.22 -3.94 3.08
CA THR A 119 0.97 -4.57 2.49
C THR A 119 0.88 -6.10 2.55
N GLY A 120 0.43 -6.66 3.68
CA GLY A 120 0.31 -8.10 3.86
C GLY A 120 -0.68 -8.74 2.88
N VAL A 121 -1.86 -8.16 2.72
CA VAL A 121 -2.86 -8.66 1.75
C VAL A 121 -2.35 -8.52 0.31
N PHE A 122 -1.64 -7.44 0.01
CA PHE A 122 -1.04 -7.26 -1.31
C PHE A 122 0.01 -8.33 -1.62
N LEU A 123 0.92 -8.61 -0.68
CA LEU A 123 1.94 -9.65 -0.83
C LEU A 123 1.34 -11.06 -0.96
N LEU A 124 0.22 -11.32 -0.28
CA LEU A 124 -0.48 -12.61 -0.36
C LEU A 124 -1.30 -12.75 -1.64
N GLY A 125 -1.91 -11.68 -2.12
CA GLY A 125 -2.82 -11.68 -3.26
C GLY A 125 -2.14 -11.52 -4.62
N CYS A 126 -0.94 -10.93 -4.66
CA CYS A 126 -0.21 -10.74 -5.91
C CYS A 126 0.61 -11.98 -6.24
N PRO A 127 0.39 -12.65 -7.39
CA PRO A 127 1.19 -13.81 -7.81
C PRO A 127 2.59 -13.41 -8.32
N CYS A 128 3.09 -12.26 -7.92
CA CYS A 128 4.40 -11.76 -8.32
C CYS A 128 5.52 -12.55 -7.65
N THR A 129 6.59 -12.82 -8.38
CA THR A 129 7.85 -13.30 -7.82
C THR A 129 8.41 -12.22 -6.90
N LEU A 130 8.60 -12.56 -5.63
CA LEU A 130 9.22 -11.65 -4.67
C LEU A 130 10.71 -11.57 -4.96
N VAL A 131 11.19 -10.37 -5.32
CA VAL A 131 12.62 -10.12 -5.48
C VAL A 131 13.10 -9.36 -4.26
N PHE A 132 13.96 -10.00 -3.48
CA PHE A 132 14.61 -9.37 -2.34
C PHE A 132 15.93 -8.77 -2.76
N THR A 133 16.16 -7.50 -2.42
CA THR A 133 17.42 -6.80 -2.66
C THR A 133 17.87 -6.05 -1.42
N GLY A 134 19.18 -5.85 -1.28
CA GLY A 134 19.78 -5.14 -0.16
C GLY A 134 20.19 -6.03 1.01
N GLY A 135 21.01 -5.51 1.91
CA GLY A 135 21.69 -6.28 2.96
C GLY A 135 20.76 -6.98 3.97
N LEU A 136 19.56 -6.43 4.22
CA LEU A 136 18.59 -7.02 5.16
C LEU A 136 17.80 -8.18 4.54
N SER A 137 17.74 -8.25 3.22
CA SER A 137 16.98 -9.28 2.50
C SER A 137 17.51 -10.69 2.74
N ARG A 138 18.81 -10.83 3.00
CA ARG A 138 19.45 -12.10 3.37
C ARG A 138 18.82 -12.76 4.59
N PHE A 139 18.36 -11.97 5.56
CA PHE A 139 17.74 -12.47 6.80
C PHE A 139 16.23 -12.72 6.64
N VAL A 140 15.58 -12.00 5.74
CA VAL A 140 14.12 -12.06 5.56
C VAL A 140 13.71 -13.11 4.51
N ALA A 141 14.52 -13.30 3.46
CA ALA A 141 14.23 -14.25 2.39
C ALA A 141 13.94 -15.69 2.89
N PRO A 142 14.71 -16.28 3.83
CA PRO A 142 14.43 -17.62 4.31
C PRO A 142 13.15 -17.75 5.16
N LEU A 143 12.63 -16.63 5.68
CA LEU A 143 11.38 -16.60 6.44
C LEU A 143 10.13 -16.55 5.55
N CYS A 144 10.29 -16.27 4.25
CA CYS A 144 9.18 -16.22 3.31
C CYS A 144 8.81 -17.63 2.83
N ARG A 145 7.51 -17.98 2.92
CA ARG A 145 6.98 -19.26 2.44
C ARG A 145 6.87 -19.35 0.91
N ARG A 146 7.07 -18.26 0.18
CA ARG A 146 7.02 -18.20 -1.29
C ARG A 146 8.42 -18.26 -1.87
N GLU A 147 8.53 -18.80 -3.08
CA GLU A 147 9.76 -18.70 -3.85
C GLU A 147 10.12 -17.24 -4.05
N ALA A 148 11.23 -16.83 -3.49
CA ALA A 148 11.76 -15.49 -3.57
C ALA A 148 13.10 -15.54 -4.30
N VAL A 149 13.26 -14.68 -5.29
CA VAL A 149 14.54 -14.50 -5.98
C VAL A 149 15.33 -13.46 -5.17
N TYR A 150 16.53 -13.84 -4.78
CA TYR A 150 17.46 -12.95 -4.12
C TYR A 150 18.45 -12.38 -5.14
N ASP A 151 18.43 -11.06 -5.33
CA ASP A 151 19.37 -10.36 -6.20
C ASP A 151 20.02 -9.20 -5.42
N GLU A 152 21.25 -9.39 -5.02
CA GLU A 152 22.04 -8.42 -4.24
C GLU A 152 22.31 -7.14 -5.03
N ASP A 153 22.47 -7.27 -6.34
CA ASP A 153 22.94 -6.20 -7.22
C ASP A 153 21.82 -5.45 -7.94
N LEU A 154 20.55 -5.85 -7.72
CA LEU A 154 19.41 -5.25 -8.43
C LEU A 154 19.36 -3.72 -8.28
N LEU A 155 19.66 -3.21 -7.07
CA LEU A 155 19.69 -1.78 -6.79
C LEU A 155 20.85 -1.09 -7.54
N LEU A 156 22.02 -1.71 -7.55
CA LEU A 156 23.21 -1.19 -8.21
C LEU A 156 23.04 -1.20 -9.74
N ARG A 157 22.46 -2.27 -10.29
CA ARG A 157 22.13 -2.35 -11.73
C ARG A 157 21.07 -1.34 -12.12
N GLY A 158 20.08 -1.09 -11.25
CA GLY A 158 19.08 -0.04 -11.47
C GLY A 158 19.69 1.35 -11.49
N LEU A 159 20.56 1.66 -10.53
CA LEU A 159 21.31 2.92 -10.46
C LEU A 159 22.24 3.09 -11.66
N TRP A 160 22.94 2.03 -12.05
CA TRP A 160 23.81 2.04 -13.24
C TRP A 160 23.02 2.37 -14.50
N LYS A 161 21.87 1.72 -14.72
CA LYS A 161 20.98 2.01 -15.86
C LYS A 161 20.47 3.46 -15.86
N LEU A 162 20.11 4.00 -14.68
CA LEU A 162 19.71 5.39 -14.56
C LEU A 162 20.84 6.35 -14.83
N CYS A 163 22.05 6.05 -14.36
CA CYS A 163 23.25 6.85 -14.60
C CYS A 163 23.58 6.88 -16.10
N THR A 164 23.61 5.72 -16.76
CA THR A 164 23.88 5.63 -18.21
C THR A 164 22.80 6.27 -19.05
N ALA A 165 21.54 6.26 -18.63
CA ALA A 165 20.45 6.91 -19.34
C ALA A 165 20.49 8.46 -19.22
N ASN A 166 20.98 8.97 -18.09
CA ASN A 166 21.02 10.42 -17.83
C ASN A 166 22.39 11.06 -18.13
N CYS A 167 23.46 10.26 -18.28
CA CYS A 167 24.80 10.73 -18.65
C CYS A 167 25.27 10.01 -19.94
N PRO A 168 24.74 10.37 -21.12
CA PRO A 168 25.09 9.68 -22.38
C PRO A 168 26.54 9.91 -22.85
N THR A 169 27.32 10.75 -22.19
CA THR A 169 28.70 11.11 -22.57
C THR A 169 29.78 10.43 -21.77
N ALA A 170 29.46 9.44 -20.95
CA ALA A 170 30.46 8.59 -20.34
C ALA A 170 30.80 7.43 -21.29
N ASP A 171 31.34 7.74 -22.47
CA ASP A 171 32.12 6.80 -23.25
C ASP A 171 33.31 6.43 -22.41
N ALA A 172 33.23 5.31 -21.71
CA ALA A 172 34.34 4.68 -21.06
C ALA A 172 35.13 3.85 -22.09
N PRO A 173 36.46 3.80 -21.99
CA PRO A 173 37.37 3.07 -22.89
C PRO A 173 37.12 1.56 -22.90
#